data_b4a6d8558738e3299400bae5d7757369
#
_entry.id   b4a6d8558738e3299400bae5d7757369
#
_cell.length_a   1.000
_cell.length_b   1.000
_cell.length_c   1.000
_cell.angle_alpha   90.00
_cell.angle_beta   90.00
_cell.angle_gamma   90.00
#
_symmetry.space_group_name_H-M   'P 1'
#
loop_
_entity.id
_entity.type
_entity.pdbx_description
1 polymer ?
#
loop_
_entity_poly.entity_id
_entity_poly.type
_entity_poly.pdbx_seq_one_letter_code
_entity_poly.pdbx_strand_id
1 'polypeptide(L)'
;IHANGISIGIYTQDFENEFISLTDIARYKSDDPAAVIQNWMRNRDVIDFLGLWEQLHNPDFNPLEFEGFRKQAGANAFTMSPKKWVEATNAIGIVSKAGRYGGTYAHSDIAMSFASWVSPEFQLYIMKDYRRLKTDENSRLSLNWNLNRAISKLNYRIHTDAIKETLLPDLTAAQVAYTYANEADKVGGQAVLGRQQWAPTP
;
A
#
# COMPACT_ATOMS: atom_id res chain seq x y z
N ILE A 1 -8.53 12.90 -11.93
CA ILE A 1 -8.70 11.55 -12.52
C ILE A 1 -10.01 11.52 -13.29
N HIS A 2 -10.02 10.86 -14.44
CA HIS A 2 -11.25 10.61 -15.21
C HIS A 2 -11.56 9.11 -15.13
N ALA A 3 -12.73 8.77 -14.57
CA ALA A 3 -13.21 7.39 -14.50
C ALA A 3 -14.64 7.33 -15.06
N ASN A 4 -14.90 6.46 -16.03
CA ASN A 4 -16.21 6.27 -16.67
C ASN A 4 -16.92 7.58 -17.12
N GLY A 5 -16.16 8.54 -17.65
CA GLY A 5 -16.70 9.82 -18.14
C GLY A 5 -16.92 10.89 -17.07
N ILE A 6 -16.57 10.62 -15.82
CA ILE A 6 -16.68 11.56 -14.70
C ILE A 6 -15.29 12.09 -14.33
N SER A 7 -15.18 13.41 -14.17
CA SER A 7 -14.00 14.06 -13.63
C SER A 7 -14.06 14.01 -12.10
N ILE A 8 -13.14 13.25 -11.48
CA ILE A 8 -13.01 13.16 -10.03
C ILE A 8 -11.92 14.14 -9.58
N GLY A 9 -12.29 15.08 -8.73
CA GLY A 9 -11.36 16.02 -8.14
C GLY A 9 -10.41 15.34 -7.17
N ILE A 10 -9.12 15.68 -7.28
CA ILE A 10 -8.08 15.26 -6.33
C ILE A 10 -7.59 16.54 -5.66
N TYR A 11 -7.46 16.47 -4.35
CA TYR A 11 -6.80 17.48 -3.55
C TYR A 11 -5.55 16.84 -2.97
N THR A 12 -4.40 17.08 -3.60
CA THR A 12 -3.13 16.51 -3.21
C THR A 12 -2.29 17.54 -2.47
N GLN A 13 -1.81 17.22 -1.27
CA GLN A 13 -0.75 17.99 -0.61
C GLN A 13 0.62 17.36 -0.88
N ASP A 14 0.68 16.04 -0.92
CA ASP A 14 1.83 15.22 -1.33
C ASP A 14 1.32 13.84 -1.80
N PHE A 15 2.21 12.98 -2.31
CA PHE A 15 1.85 11.68 -2.86
C PHE A 15 1.33 10.69 -1.79
N GLU A 16 1.70 10.88 -0.51
CA GLU A 16 1.29 10.00 0.59
C GLU A 16 -0.05 10.44 1.21
N ASN A 17 -0.43 11.72 1.03
CA ASN A 17 -1.66 12.30 1.58
C ASN A 17 -2.60 12.78 0.46
N GLU A 18 -2.92 11.88 -0.46
CA GLU A 18 -3.86 12.17 -1.55
C GLU A 18 -5.31 12.10 -1.06
N PHE A 19 -6.03 13.23 -1.17
CA PHE A 19 -7.45 13.33 -0.87
C PHE A 19 -8.28 13.34 -2.15
N ILE A 20 -9.24 12.43 -2.23
CA ILE A 20 -10.11 12.22 -3.39
C ILE A 20 -11.53 12.69 -3.06
N SER A 21 -12.20 13.33 -4.01
CA SER A 21 -13.57 13.83 -3.85
C SER A 21 -14.58 12.69 -3.76
N LEU A 22 -15.10 12.42 -2.57
CA LEU A 22 -16.23 11.51 -2.38
C LEU A 22 -17.50 12.05 -3.03
N THR A 23 -17.65 13.39 -3.09
CA THR A 23 -18.79 14.05 -3.73
C THR A 23 -18.86 13.71 -5.21
N ASP A 24 -17.73 13.71 -5.92
CA ASP A 24 -17.69 13.39 -7.35
C ASP A 24 -17.93 11.90 -7.59
N ILE A 25 -17.39 11.04 -6.75
CA ILE A 25 -17.67 9.59 -6.80
C ILE A 25 -19.17 9.33 -6.56
N ALA A 26 -19.78 10.00 -5.58
CA ALA A 26 -21.19 9.83 -5.25
C ALA A 26 -22.14 10.27 -6.38
N ARG A 27 -21.74 11.26 -7.19
CA ARG A 27 -22.50 11.71 -8.38
C ARG A 27 -22.65 10.61 -9.42
N TYR A 28 -21.79 9.61 -9.43
CA TYR A 28 -21.96 8.45 -10.28
C TYR A 28 -23.24 7.67 -9.96
N LYS A 29 -23.68 7.70 -8.68
CA LYS A 29 -24.84 6.93 -8.21
C LYS A 29 -26.12 7.75 -8.14
N SER A 30 -26.02 9.05 -7.84
CA SER A 30 -27.19 9.91 -7.58
C SER A 30 -26.86 11.40 -7.75
N ASP A 31 -27.88 12.17 -8.13
CA ASP A 31 -27.81 13.63 -8.15
C ASP A 31 -27.75 14.27 -6.75
N ASP A 32 -27.99 13.47 -5.68
CA ASP A 32 -27.78 13.88 -4.29
C ASP A 32 -26.58 13.15 -3.68
N PRO A 33 -25.35 13.65 -3.92
CA PRO A 33 -24.14 13.02 -3.40
C PRO A 33 -24.06 13.04 -1.87
N ALA A 34 -24.70 14.01 -1.20
CA ALA A 34 -24.69 14.09 0.26
C ALA A 34 -25.46 12.93 0.88
N ALA A 35 -26.64 12.61 0.33
CA ALA A 35 -27.42 11.46 0.76
C ALA A 35 -26.69 10.13 0.54
N VAL A 36 -25.96 9.98 -0.57
CA VAL A 36 -25.16 8.79 -0.86
C VAL A 36 -24.04 8.60 0.18
N ILE A 37 -23.30 9.67 0.50
CA ILE A 37 -22.22 9.62 1.50
C ILE A 37 -22.79 9.33 2.90
N GLN A 38 -23.88 9.98 3.30
CA GLN A 38 -24.52 9.72 4.58
C GLN A 38 -25.03 8.27 4.69
N ASN A 39 -25.58 7.74 3.60
CA ASN A 39 -26.08 6.36 3.56
C ASN A 39 -24.93 5.34 3.70
N TRP A 40 -23.79 5.62 3.10
CA TRP A 40 -22.57 4.83 3.30
C TRP A 40 -22.10 4.88 4.76
N MET A 41 -22.03 6.07 5.37
CA MET A 41 -21.61 6.25 6.76
C MET A 41 -22.60 5.73 7.80
N ARG A 42 -23.81 5.32 7.41
CA ARG A 42 -24.77 4.64 8.33
C ARG A 42 -24.37 3.18 8.61
N ASN A 43 -23.59 2.56 7.73
CA ASN A 43 -23.21 1.17 7.87
C ASN A 43 -22.21 0.99 9.01
N ARG A 44 -22.42 -0.03 9.84
CA ARG A 44 -21.54 -0.33 10.95
C ARG A 44 -20.13 -0.66 10.50
N ASP A 45 -20.00 -1.48 9.45
CA ASP A 45 -18.70 -1.87 8.90
C ASP A 45 -17.90 -0.67 8.41
N VAL A 46 -18.59 0.37 7.91
CA VAL A 46 -17.96 1.62 7.48
C VAL A 46 -17.45 2.41 8.68
N ILE A 47 -18.25 2.53 9.74
CA ILE A 47 -17.82 3.21 10.97
C ILE A 47 -16.65 2.47 11.60
N ASP A 48 -16.68 1.14 11.64
CA ASP A 48 -15.58 0.31 12.15
C ASP A 48 -14.29 0.53 11.31
N PHE A 49 -14.41 0.56 9.98
CA PHE A 49 -13.29 0.83 9.07
C PHE A 49 -12.71 2.24 9.25
N LEU A 50 -13.57 3.27 9.31
CA LEU A 50 -13.13 4.65 9.52
C LEU A 50 -12.42 4.81 10.87
N GLY A 51 -12.97 4.22 11.92
CA GLY A 51 -12.36 4.25 13.25
C GLY A 51 -11.02 3.54 13.30
N LEU A 52 -10.88 2.39 12.64
CA LEU A 52 -9.60 1.69 12.55
C LEU A 52 -8.57 2.51 11.78
N TRP A 53 -8.96 3.12 10.66
CA TRP A 53 -8.07 3.97 9.86
C TRP A 53 -7.55 5.16 10.69
N GLU A 54 -8.45 5.86 11.39
CA GLU A 54 -8.08 6.97 12.25
C GLU A 54 -7.15 6.54 13.40
N GLN A 55 -7.42 5.44 14.06
CA GLN A 55 -6.56 4.92 15.13
C GLN A 55 -5.13 4.61 14.66
N LEU A 56 -4.96 4.22 13.40
CA LEU A 56 -3.65 3.93 12.81
C LEU A 56 -2.87 5.19 12.39
N HIS A 57 -3.58 6.26 11.99
CA HIS A 57 -2.95 7.41 11.33
C HIS A 57 -3.11 8.73 12.13
N ASN A 58 -3.98 8.77 13.14
CA ASN A 58 -4.34 10.00 13.85
C ASN A 58 -4.13 9.85 15.37
N PRO A 59 -3.06 10.39 15.93
CA PRO A 59 -2.80 10.33 17.37
C PRO A 59 -3.83 11.12 18.21
N ASP A 60 -4.50 12.12 17.61
CA ASP A 60 -5.47 12.98 18.28
C ASP A 60 -6.94 12.48 18.12
N PHE A 61 -7.13 11.28 17.58
CA PHE A 61 -8.44 10.67 17.40
C PHE A 61 -9.12 10.43 18.74
N ASN A 62 -10.42 10.74 18.80
CA ASN A 62 -11.24 10.54 20.01
C ASN A 62 -11.92 9.17 20.01
N PRO A 63 -11.36 8.16 20.69
CA PRO A 63 -11.93 6.81 20.69
C PRO A 63 -13.24 6.69 21.47
N LEU A 64 -13.51 7.60 22.42
CA LEU A 64 -14.72 7.55 23.23
C LEU A 64 -15.97 7.89 22.39
N GLU A 65 -15.88 8.97 21.62
CA GLU A 65 -16.96 9.36 20.70
C GLU A 65 -17.14 8.33 19.57
N PHE A 66 -16.04 7.79 19.05
CA PHE A 66 -16.08 6.69 18.09
C PHE A 66 -16.87 5.49 18.62
N GLU A 67 -16.58 5.02 19.83
CA GLU A 67 -17.32 3.89 20.43
C GLU A 67 -18.81 4.20 20.63
N GLY A 68 -19.16 5.45 20.92
CA GLY A 68 -20.53 5.93 20.95
C GLY A 68 -21.24 5.78 19.60
N PHE A 69 -20.59 6.16 18.52
CA PHE A 69 -21.12 6.01 17.14
C PHE A 69 -21.18 4.55 16.71
N ARG A 70 -20.16 3.78 17.00
CA ARG A 70 -20.07 2.36 16.70
C ARG A 70 -21.23 1.55 17.27
N LYS A 71 -21.63 1.85 18.52
CA LYS A 71 -22.78 1.18 19.17
C LYS A 71 -24.11 1.50 18.50
N GLN A 72 -24.24 2.70 17.91
CA GLN A 72 -25.48 3.17 17.26
C GLN A 72 -25.52 2.82 15.77
N ALA A 73 -24.35 2.62 15.15
CA ALA A 73 -24.21 2.37 13.71
C ALA A 73 -24.99 1.11 13.29
N GLY A 74 -25.67 1.20 12.15
CA GLY A 74 -26.53 0.15 11.63
C GLY A 74 -27.99 0.18 12.16
N ALA A 75 -28.29 0.95 13.20
CA ALA A 75 -29.68 1.16 13.62
C ALA A 75 -30.45 2.03 12.61
N ASN A 76 -31.76 1.77 12.47
CA ASN A 76 -32.60 2.49 11.48
C ASN A 76 -32.61 4.00 11.67
N ALA A 77 -32.55 4.49 12.91
CA ALA A 77 -32.55 5.90 13.27
C ALA A 77 -31.15 6.53 13.22
N PHE A 78 -30.09 5.75 13.04
CA PHE A 78 -28.72 6.26 13.03
C PHE A 78 -28.45 7.03 11.74
N THR A 79 -27.97 8.26 11.90
CA THR A 79 -27.51 9.11 10.79
C THR A 79 -26.14 9.67 11.13
N MET A 80 -25.23 9.62 10.15
CA MET A 80 -23.90 10.16 10.28
C MET A 80 -23.58 11.03 9.07
N SER A 81 -23.13 12.27 9.32
CA SER A 81 -22.57 13.13 8.26
C SER A 81 -21.06 13.25 8.40
N PRO A 82 -20.33 13.49 7.29
CA PRO A 82 -18.89 13.73 7.34
C PRO A 82 -18.48 14.82 8.33
N LYS A 83 -19.22 15.93 8.36
CA LYS A 83 -18.98 17.01 9.30
C LYS A 83 -19.10 16.58 10.75
N LYS A 84 -20.20 15.89 11.11
CA LYS A 84 -20.41 15.38 12.47
C LYS A 84 -19.32 14.38 12.88
N TRP A 85 -18.88 13.51 11.97
CA TRP A 85 -17.78 12.58 12.19
C TRP A 85 -16.50 13.33 12.55
N VAL A 86 -16.08 14.25 11.70
CA VAL A 86 -14.84 15.04 11.90
C VAL A 86 -14.86 15.84 13.19
N GLU A 87 -15.95 16.56 13.48
CA GLU A 87 -16.06 17.44 14.65
C GLU A 87 -16.08 16.66 15.97
N ALA A 88 -16.72 15.48 16.02
CA ALA A 88 -16.84 14.70 17.25
C ALA A 88 -15.59 13.84 17.52
N THR A 89 -14.99 13.26 16.49
CA THR A 89 -13.89 12.31 16.66
C THR A 89 -12.49 12.89 16.40
N ASN A 90 -12.40 14.17 16.04
CA ASN A 90 -11.16 14.82 15.57
C ASN A 90 -10.55 14.09 14.36
N ALA A 91 -11.38 13.50 13.50
CA ALA A 91 -10.93 12.72 12.36
C ALA A 91 -10.17 13.56 11.33
N ILE A 92 -9.10 13.01 10.77
CA ILE A 92 -8.27 13.63 9.73
C ILE A 92 -8.45 12.99 8.35
N GLY A 93 -8.92 11.75 8.29
CA GLY A 93 -9.07 10.99 7.05
C GLY A 93 -10.20 11.48 6.14
N ILE A 94 -11.12 12.29 6.65
CA ILE A 94 -12.22 12.90 5.91
C ILE A 94 -12.21 14.42 6.12
N VAL A 95 -12.33 15.18 5.04
CA VAL A 95 -12.42 16.65 5.05
C VAL A 95 -13.72 17.09 4.42
N SER A 96 -14.53 17.87 5.14
CA SER A 96 -15.78 18.45 4.65
C SER A 96 -15.59 19.96 4.46
N LYS A 97 -15.69 20.44 3.22
CA LYS A 97 -15.58 21.86 2.85
C LYS A 97 -16.96 22.41 2.49
N ALA A 98 -17.35 23.51 3.11
CA ALA A 98 -18.59 24.22 2.78
C ALA A 98 -18.38 25.20 1.60
N GLY A 99 -19.46 25.60 0.92
CA GLY A 99 -19.46 26.62 -0.12
C GLY A 99 -19.72 26.09 -1.53
N ARG A 100 -19.77 27.01 -2.51
CA ARG A 100 -20.11 26.73 -3.92
C ARG A 100 -19.18 25.67 -4.56
N TYR A 101 -17.92 25.64 -4.17
CA TYR A 101 -16.91 24.69 -4.61
C TYR A 101 -16.54 23.70 -3.47
N GLY A 102 -17.43 23.61 -2.48
CA GLY A 102 -17.29 22.68 -1.37
C GLY A 102 -17.56 21.25 -1.78
N GLY A 103 -17.25 20.34 -0.87
CA GLY A 103 -17.49 18.91 -1.03
C GLY A 103 -16.89 18.13 0.11
N THR A 104 -17.08 16.83 0.06
CA THR A 104 -16.45 15.89 0.97
C THR A 104 -15.30 15.20 0.25
N TYR A 105 -14.13 15.28 0.86
CA TYR A 105 -12.91 14.64 0.38
C TYR A 105 -12.44 13.63 1.43
N ALA A 106 -11.80 12.56 1.02
CA ALA A 106 -11.26 11.58 1.92
C ALA A 106 -9.89 11.09 1.43
N HIS A 107 -9.07 10.65 2.38
CA HIS A 107 -7.82 9.96 2.06
C HIS A 107 -8.06 8.83 1.05
N SER A 108 -7.07 8.54 0.21
CA SER A 108 -7.18 7.56 -0.89
C SER A 108 -7.74 6.21 -0.44
N ASP A 109 -7.32 5.67 0.72
CA ASP A 109 -7.81 4.40 1.25
C ASP A 109 -9.32 4.43 1.54
N ILE A 110 -9.77 5.53 2.16
CA ILE A 110 -11.18 5.74 2.51
C ILE A 110 -12.01 5.95 1.23
N ALA A 111 -11.48 6.70 0.28
CA ALA A 111 -12.13 6.94 -1.01
C ALA A 111 -12.25 5.66 -1.84
N MET A 112 -11.25 4.78 -1.81
CA MET A 112 -11.29 3.46 -2.46
C MET A 112 -12.36 2.56 -1.84
N SER A 113 -12.48 2.55 -0.50
CA SER A 113 -13.54 1.83 0.21
C SER A 113 -14.92 2.35 -0.19
N PHE A 114 -15.11 3.68 -0.24
CA PHE A 114 -16.35 4.32 -0.66
C PHE A 114 -16.68 3.99 -2.12
N ALA A 115 -15.74 4.13 -3.04
CA ALA A 115 -15.92 3.82 -4.46
C ALA A 115 -16.31 2.36 -4.70
N SER A 116 -15.71 1.43 -3.93
CA SER A 116 -16.05 0.01 -3.97
C SER A 116 -17.48 -0.26 -3.49
N TRP A 117 -17.96 0.49 -2.50
CA TRP A 117 -19.34 0.40 -2.04
C TRP A 117 -20.34 1.03 -3.04
N VAL A 118 -19.94 2.11 -3.71
CA VAL A 118 -20.78 2.79 -4.72
C VAL A 118 -20.95 1.94 -5.96
N SER A 119 -19.88 1.29 -6.45
CA SER A 119 -19.85 0.51 -7.69
C SER A 119 -19.20 -0.86 -7.48
N PRO A 120 -19.98 -1.95 -7.54
CA PRO A 120 -19.45 -3.32 -7.53
C PRO A 120 -18.47 -3.59 -8.68
N GLU A 121 -18.67 -2.95 -9.85
CA GLU A 121 -17.78 -3.06 -11.00
C GLU A 121 -16.40 -2.47 -10.67
N PHE A 122 -16.35 -1.34 -9.97
CA PHE A 122 -15.12 -0.72 -9.50
C PHE A 122 -14.41 -1.62 -8.47
N GLN A 123 -15.16 -2.23 -7.56
CA GLN A 123 -14.63 -3.20 -6.61
C GLN A 123 -13.95 -4.38 -7.31
N LEU A 124 -14.60 -4.94 -8.33
CA LEU A 124 -14.04 -6.03 -9.14
C LEU A 124 -12.79 -5.59 -9.92
N TYR A 125 -12.80 -4.34 -10.43
CA TYR A 125 -11.65 -3.77 -11.12
C TYR A 125 -10.43 -3.68 -10.19
N ILE A 126 -10.60 -3.12 -8.99
CA ILE A 126 -9.53 -3.03 -7.98
C ILE A 126 -8.97 -4.40 -7.62
N MET A 127 -9.84 -5.40 -7.40
CA MET A 127 -9.41 -6.76 -7.08
C MET A 127 -8.59 -7.40 -8.21
N LYS A 128 -8.98 -7.15 -9.47
CA LYS A 128 -8.24 -7.65 -10.64
C LYS A 128 -6.90 -6.93 -10.78
N ASP A 129 -6.89 -5.61 -10.59
CA ASP A 129 -5.68 -4.81 -10.71
C ASP A 129 -4.66 -5.15 -9.61
N TYR A 130 -5.12 -5.34 -8.37
CA TYR A 130 -4.27 -5.84 -7.28
C TYR A 130 -3.62 -7.19 -7.63
N ARG A 131 -4.39 -8.13 -8.18
CA ARG A 131 -3.85 -9.44 -8.60
C ARG A 131 -2.79 -9.28 -9.70
N ARG A 132 -3.05 -8.40 -10.68
CA ARG A 132 -2.11 -8.10 -11.76
C ARG A 132 -0.80 -7.53 -11.19
N LEU A 133 -0.88 -6.50 -10.35
CA LEU A 133 0.28 -5.88 -9.71
C LEU A 133 1.07 -6.88 -8.87
N LYS A 134 0.39 -7.75 -8.11
CA LYS A 134 1.03 -8.82 -7.33
C LYS A 134 1.77 -9.82 -8.20
N THR A 135 1.21 -10.16 -9.36
CA THR A 135 1.86 -11.05 -10.33
C THR A 135 3.08 -10.38 -10.97
N ASP A 136 2.96 -9.10 -11.34
CA ASP A 136 4.04 -8.31 -11.93
C ASP A 136 5.20 -8.13 -10.93
N GLU A 137 4.90 -7.86 -9.66
CA GLU A 137 5.88 -7.77 -8.58
C GLU A 137 6.65 -9.09 -8.42
N ASN A 138 5.94 -10.22 -8.33
CA ASN A 138 6.55 -11.55 -8.24
C ASN A 138 7.45 -11.85 -9.46
N SER A 139 7.02 -11.44 -10.66
CA SER A 139 7.81 -11.60 -11.87
C SER A 139 9.09 -10.76 -11.84
N ARG A 140 9.02 -9.51 -11.39
CA ARG A 140 10.19 -8.63 -11.22
C ARG A 140 11.16 -9.17 -10.17
N LEU A 141 10.66 -9.67 -9.05
CA LEU A 141 11.50 -10.28 -8.01
C LEU A 141 12.20 -11.53 -8.53
N SER A 142 11.53 -12.37 -9.30
CA SER A 142 12.12 -13.57 -9.91
C SER A 142 13.19 -13.24 -10.95
N LEU A 143 12.96 -12.20 -11.77
CA LEU A 143 13.94 -11.72 -12.74
C LEU A 143 15.18 -11.15 -12.06
N ASN A 144 15.04 -10.34 -11.02
CA ASN A 144 16.15 -9.81 -10.23
C ASN A 144 16.95 -10.94 -9.56
N TRP A 145 16.28 -11.95 -9.01
CA TRP A 145 16.94 -13.10 -8.41
C TRP A 145 17.74 -13.89 -9.44
N ASN A 146 17.17 -14.15 -10.63
CA ASN A 146 17.85 -14.84 -11.72
C ASN A 146 19.04 -14.03 -12.26
N LEU A 147 18.91 -12.72 -12.38
CA LEU A 147 19.98 -11.83 -12.79
C LEU A 147 21.12 -11.84 -11.77
N ASN A 148 20.83 -11.67 -10.50
CA ASN A 148 21.84 -11.71 -9.42
C ASN A 148 22.56 -13.06 -9.38
N ARG A 149 21.84 -14.15 -9.58
CA ARG A 149 22.44 -15.51 -9.67
C ARG A 149 23.35 -15.65 -10.89
N ALA A 150 22.97 -15.08 -12.03
CA ALA A 150 23.79 -15.09 -13.24
C ALA A 150 25.08 -14.26 -13.07
N ILE A 151 24.96 -13.07 -12.46
CA ILE A 151 26.11 -12.20 -12.13
C ILE A 151 27.04 -12.89 -11.15
N SER A 152 26.53 -13.53 -10.10
CA SER A 152 27.34 -14.27 -9.13
C SER A 152 28.11 -15.42 -9.78
N LYS A 153 27.49 -16.17 -10.70
CA LYS A 153 28.16 -17.22 -11.46
C LYS A 153 29.26 -16.66 -12.37
N LEU A 154 29.01 -15.50 -13.01
CA LEU A 154 29.99 -14.85 -13.87
C LEU A 154 31.19 -14.37 -13.05
N ASN A 155 30.95 -13.67 -11.95
CA ASN A 155 32.00 -13.21 -11.04
C ASN A 155 32.83 -14.38 -10.49
N TYR A 156 32.20 -15.46 -10.06
CA TYR A 156 32.90 -16.67 -9.61
C TYR A 156 33.83 -17.21 -10.71
N ARG A 157 33.37 -17.29 -11.96
CA ARG A 157 34.16 -17.74 -13.09
C ARG A 157 35.36 -16.83 -13.35
N ILE A 158 35.14 -15.50 -13.42
CA ILE A 158 36.17 -14.50 -13.64
C ILE A 158 37.26 -14.60 -12.56
N HIS A 159 36.86 -14.67 -11.28
CA HIS A 159 37.82 -14.82 -10.18
C HIS A 159 38.57 -16.13 -10.22
N THR A 160 37.90 -17.24 -10.54
CA THR A 160 38.53 -18.55 -10.65
C THR A 160 39.54 -18.60 -11.82
N ASP A 161 39.20 -18.02 -12.95
CA ASP A 161 40.06 -17.98 -14.14
C ASP A 161 41.26 -17.04 -13.90
N ALA A 162 41.07 -15.90 -13.27
CA ALA A 162 42.16 -15.01 -12.87
C ALA A 162 43.14 -15.67 -11.87
N ILE A 163 42.64 -16.46 -10.91
CA ILE A 163 43.47 -17.24 -9.97
C ILE A 163 44.26 -18.28 -10.74
N LYS A 164 43.64 -19.00 -11.68
CA LYS A 164 44.31 -20.02 -12.49
C LYS A 164 45.43 -19.43 -13.35
N GLU A 165 45.20 -18.28 -13.96
CA GLU A 165 46.15 -17.67 -14.89
C GLU A 165 47.28 -16.94 -14.19
N THR A 166 47.01 -16.31 -13.02
CA THR A 166 47.97 -15.40 -12.39
C THR A 166 48.70 -16.00 -11.18
N LEU A 167 48.00 -16.84 -10.38
CA LEU A 167 48.51 -17.32 -9.10
C LEU A 167 48.94 -18.81 -9.13
N LEU A 168 48.23 -19.65 -9.91
CA LEU A 168 48.53 -21.10 -9.91
C LEU A 168 49.90 -21.51 -10.47
N PRO A 169 50.45 -20.81 -11.45
CA PRO A 169 51.76 -21.20 -11.97
C PRO A 169 52.87 -21.18 -10.95
N ASP A 170 52.73 -20.36 -9.88
CA ASP A 170 53.76 -20.13 -8.87
C ASP A 170 53.46 -20.78 -7.51
N LEU A 171 52.30 -21.51 -7.37
CA LEU A 171 51.86 -22.06 -6.11
C LEU A 171 52.00 -23.59 -6.03
N THR A 172 52.32 -24.08 -4.85
CA THR A 172 52.27 -25.51 -4.55
C THR A 172 50.83 -26.02 -4.44
N ALA A 173 50.61 -27.34 -4.61
CA ALA A 173 49.27 -27.94 -4.54
C ALA A 173 48.50 -27.62 -3.25
N ALA A 174 49.18 -27.52 -2.11
CA ALA A 174 48.57 -27.17 -0.82
C ALA A 174 48.15 -25.67 -0.77
N GLN A 175 48.94 -24.77 -1.32
CA GLN A 175 48.66 -23.35 -1.41
C GLN A 175 47.47 -23.08 -2.38
N VAL A 176 47.41 -23.82 -3.50
CA VAL A 176 46.30 -23.81 -4.44
C VAL A 176 44.98 -24.17 -3.74
N ALA A 177 44.96 -25.29 -2.98
CA ALA A 177 43.76 -25.70 -2.25
C ALA A 177 43.32 -24.68 -1.21
N TYR A 178 44.24 -24.05 -0.49
CA TYR A 178 43.93 -22.99 0.49
C TYR A 178 43.34 -21.72 -0.18
N THR A 179 43.86 -21.32 -1.32
CA THR A 179 43.36 -20.14 -2.07
C THR A 179 41.93 -20.35 -2.54
N TYR A 180 41.61 -21.52 -3.09
CA TYR A 180 40.24 -21.84 -3.51
C TYR A 180 39.26 -21.90 -2.34
N ALA A 181 39.66 -22.47 -1.19
CA ALA A 181 38.80 -22.50 -0.01
C ALA A 181 38.46 -21.12 0.50
N ASN A 182 39.45 -20.21 0.61
CA ASN A 182 39.21 -18.84 1.08
C ASN A 182 38.34 -18.02 0.14
N GLU A 183 38.46 -18.16 -1.17
CA GLU A 183 37.59 -17.46 -2.13
C GLU A 183 36.17 -18.02 -2.12
N ALA A 184 35.98 -19.31 -1.95
CA ALA A 184 34.67 -19.94 -1.80
C ALA A 184 33.94 -19.42 -0.56
N ASP A 185 34.64 -19.24 0.57
CA ASP A 185 34.07 -18.69 1.82
C ASP A 185 33.69 -17.23 1.68
N LYS A 186 34.47 -16.39 0.99
CA LYS A 186 34.13 -14.99 0.72
C LYS A 186 32.87 -14.86 -0.14
N VAL A 187 32.74 -15.67 -1.18
CA VAL A 187 31.57 -15.68 -2.06
C VAL A 187 30.34 -16.24 -1.33
N GLY A 188 30.53 -17.31 -0.51
CA GLY A 188 29.47 -17.86 0.32
C GLY A 188 28.99 -16.92 1.41
N GLY A 189 29.90 -16.17 2.07
CA GLY A 189 29.60 -15.20 3.10
C GLY A 189 28.76 -14.01 2.59
N GLN A 190 29.03 -13.51 1.39
CA GLN A 190 28.20 -12.45 0.78
C GLN A 190 26.78 -12.94 0.42
N ALA A 191 26.64 -14.20 0.01
CA ALA A 191 25.32 -14.78 -0.27
C ALA A 191 24.49 -15.00 0.99
N VAL A 192 25.12 -15.26 2.15
CA VAL A 192 24.46 -15.44 3.46
C VAL A 192 24.03 -14.08 4.04
N LEU A 193 24.85 -13.03 3.92
CA LEU A 193 24.51 -11.68 4.37
C LEU A 193 23.30 -11.10 3.61
N GLY A 194 23.16 -11.41 2.32
CA GLY A 194 21.99 -11.02 1.54
C GLY A 194 20.69 -11.72 1.96
N ARG A 195 20.74 -12.87 2.64
CA ARG A 195 19.54 -13.57 3.16
C ARG A 195 19.07 -13.07 4.52
N GLN A 196 19.95 -12.50 5.34
CA GLN A 196 19.57 -12.03 6.69
C GLN A 196 18.81 -10.69 6.68
N GLN A 197 18.81 -9.93 5.58
CA GLN A 197 18.06 -8.68 5.47
C GLN A 197 16.58 -8.85 5.10
N TRP A 198 16.09 -10.09 4.89
CA TRP A 198 14.70 -10.37 4.46
C TRP A 198 14.00 -11.39 5.36
N ALA A 199 14.14 -11.31 6.67
CA ALA A 199 13.23 -11.97 7.59
C ALA A 199 12.10 -10.97 7.95
N PRO A 200 10.82 -11.25 7.64
CA PRO A 200 9.73 -10.47 8.19
C PRO A 200 9.74 -10.67 9.71
N THR A 201 9.81 -9.56 10.44
CA THR A 201 9.59 -9.54 11.89
C THR A 201 8.16 -10.02 12.18
N PRO A 202 7.96 -10.83 13.23
CA PRO A 202 6.68 -11.41 13.59
C PRO A 202 5.65 -10.39 13.99
#